data_da9626872d0f4197da9c9fc9cea357bd
#
_entry.id   da9626872d0f4197da9c9fc9cea357bd
#
_cell.length_a   1.000
_cell.length_b   1.000
_cell.length_c   1.000
_cell.angle_alpha   90.00
_cell.angle_beta   90.00
_cell.angle_gamma   90.00
#
_symmetry.space_group_name_H-M   'P 1'
#
loop_
_entity.id
_entity.type
_entity.pdbx_description
1 polymer ?
#
loop_
_entity_poly.entity_id
_entity_poly.type
_entity_poly.pdbx_seq_one_letter_code
_entity_poly.pdbx_strand_id
1 'polypeptide(L)'
;YYYYIRRIVIRPAEVLHDAASALIKNDMDDLENFSISVKTGDEFEELADAFQFMTVELSEYIKNLTVVTAERERIGAELDVATQIQSSMLPCIFPAFPDRREFDIYATMNPAKEVGGDFYDFFMVDERHLAIVMADVSGKGVPAALFMVIGKTLIKDHTQPGRDLGEVFTEVNDLLCEANSEGLFITAFEGVLDLVTGEFQFVNAGHEIPFICKSGGFYEPYKIRAGFVLAGMEGIRYKAGTMQLEPGDKIFQYTDGITEAMNSRNELYGMKRLEETLRKNVHKAPMELLPEVKADIDSFVVSAVQFDDITMLCLEYRARMEGIS
;
A
#
# COMPACT_ATOMS: atom_id res chain seq x y z
N TYR A 1 15.25 50.18 56.87
CA TYR A 1 14.73 48.80 56.79
C TYR A 1 13.98 48.51 55.51
N TYR A 2 13.03 49.39 55.08
CA TYR A 2 12.26 49.28 53.85
C TYR A 2 13.12 49.27 52.56
N TYR A 3 14.14 50.12 52.47
CA TYR A 3 15.06 50.22 51.35
C TYR A 3 15.89 48.92 51.15
N TYR A 4 16.25 48.26 52.24
CA TYR A 4 17.01 47.01 52.27
C TYR A 4 16.16 45.82 51.78
N ILE A 5 14.94 45.68 52.28
CA ILE A 5 13.99 44.65 51.85
C ILE A 5 13.62 44.81 50.37
N ARG A 6 13.41 46.04 49.94
CA ARG A 6 13.10 46.32 48.54
C ARG A 6 14.22 45.90 47.58
N ARG A 7 15.49 46.05 47.97
CA ARG A 7 16.66 45.75 47.15
C ARG A 7 16.98 44.25 47.10
N ILE A 8 16.79 43.52 48.21
CA ILE A 8 17.22 42.14 48.35
C ILE A 8 16.08 41.16 48.06
N VAL A 9 14.83 41.51 48.28
CA VAL A 9 13.71 40.59 48.12
C VAL A 9 12.74 41.02 47.02
N ILE A 10 12.25 42.27 47.09
CA ILE A 10 11.15 42.66 46.21
C ILE A 10 11.62 42.78 44.77
N ARG A 11 12.72 43.47 44.50
CA ARG A 11 13.23 43.71 43.16
C ARG A 11 13.67 42.45 42.41
N PRO A 12 14.40 41.50 43.03
CA PRO A 12 14.68 40.20 42.41
C PRO A 12 13.41 39.38 42.06
N ALA A 13 12.43 39.36 42.97
CA ALA A 13 11.17 38.69 42.74
C ALA A 13 10.35 39.36 41.60
N GLU A 14 10.35 40.68 41.49
CA GLU A 14 9.73 41.40 40.35
C GLU A 14 10.40 41.06 39.04
N VAL A 15 11.74 41.02 38.96
CA VAL A 15 12.48 40.63 37.74
C VAL A 15 12.14 39.23 37.29
N LEU A 16 12.10 38.27 38.21
CA LEU A 16 11.73 36.88 37.91
C LEU A 16 10.26 36.77 37.45
N HIS A 17 9.36 37.49 38.11
CA HIS A 17 7.95 37.52 37.75
C HIS A 17 7.73 38.12 36.33
N ASP A 18 8.39 39.24 36.04
CA ASP A 18 8.30 39.88 34.76
C ASP A 18 8.88 39.01 33.64
N ALA A 19 10.00 38.35 33.93
CA ALA A 19 10.61 37.40 33.02
C ALA A 19 9.70 36.17 32.73
N ALA A 20 9.10 35.58 33.76
CA ALA A 20 8.14 34.50 33.61
C ALA A 20 6.87 34.93 32.87
N SER A 21 6.41 36.16 33.14
CA SER A 21 5.24 36.75 32.47
C SER A 21 5.51 37.07 30.99
N ALA A 22 6.75 37.47 30.67
CA ALA A 22 7.19 37.72 29.29
C ALA A 22 7.19 36.40 28.48
N LEU A 23 7.69 35.29 29.06
CA LEU A 23 7.66 33.97 28.45
C LEU A 23 6.24 33.46 28.14
N ILE A 24 5.28 33.79 29.00
CA ILE A 24 3.87 33.36 28.79
C ILE A 24 3.18 34.24 27.69
N LYS A 25 3.63 35.48 27.51
CA LYS A 25 2.97 36.47 26.64
C LYS A 25 3.61 36.62 25.26
N ASN A 26 4.91 36.35 25.15
CA ASN A 26 5.64 36.52 23.90
C ASN A 26 5.56 35.28 23.03
N ASP A 27 5.46 35.52 21.70
CA ASP A 27 5.65 34.47 20.68
C ASP A 27 7.04 33.83 20.81
N MET A 28 7.12 32.55 20.47
CA MET A 28 8.31 31.72 20.67
C MET A 28 9.60 32.22 20.00
N ASP A 29 9.52 33.17 19.08
CA ASP A 29 10.66 33.74 18.35
C ASP A 29 11.60 34.60 19.24
N ASP A 30 11.14 35.06 20.42
CA ASP A 30 11.95 35.90 21.33
C ASP A 30 12.74 35.09 22.40
N LEU A 31 12.60 33.74 22.43
CA LEU A 31 13.28 32.87 23.39
C LEU A 31 14.82 32.89 23.23
N GLU A 32 15.34 33.05 22.03
CA GLU A 32 16.79 33.08 21.76
C GLU A 32 17.50 34.30 22.42
N ASN A 33 16.79 35.38 22.60
CA ASN A 33 17.33 36.62 23.17
C ASN A 33 16.96 36.81 24.64
N PHE A 34 16.29 35.82 25.22
CA PHE A 34 15.84 35.92 26.60
C PHE A 34 17.01 35.84 27.59
N SER A 35 17.19 36.83 28.40
CA SER A 35 18.20 36.83 29.46
C SER A 35 17.68 37.41 30.76
N ILE A 36 17.92 36.72 31.86
CA ILE A 36 17.62 37.17 33.21
C ILE A 36 18.94 37.42 33.92
N SER A 37 19.09 38.59 34.52
CA SER A 37 20.26 38.91 35.32
C SER A 37 19.82 39.35 36.73
N VAL A 38 19.95 38.45 37.68
CA VAL A 38 19.76 38.70 39.13
C VAL A 38 21.09 38.36 39.81
N LYS A 39 21.67 39.30 40.52
CA LYS A 39 22.95 39.15 41.22
C LYS A 39 22.77 39.53 42.70
N THR A 40 22.27 38.58 43.45
CA THR A 40 21.95 38.76 44.89
C THR A 40 22.83 37.90 45.79
N GLY A 41 23.48 36.86 45.27
CA GLY A 41 24.33 35.91 46.01
C GLY A 41 23.52 35.02 46.93
N ASP A 42 22.23 34.79 46.61
CA ASP A 42 21.27 34.03 47.39
C ASP A 42 20.39 33.13 46.50
N GLU A 43 19.33 32.58 47.05
CA GLU A 43 18.37 31.68 46.38
C GLU A 43 17.69 32.31 45.17
N PHE A 44 17.62 33.67 45.07
CA PHE A 44 17.08 34.36 43.89
C PHE A 44 18.02 34.31 42.69
N GLU A 45 19.32 34.35 42.93
CA GLU A 45 20.32 34.17 41.85
C GLU A 45 20.31 32.73 41.35
N GLU A 46 20.28 31.72 42.23
CA GLU A 46 20.16 30.31 41.87
C GLU A 46 18.87 30.03 41.04
N LEU A 47 17.74 30.66 41.44
CA LEU A 47 16.48 30.53 40.72
C LEU A 47 16.52 31.21 39.34
N ALA A 48 17.16 32.35 39.23
CA ALA A 48 17.33 33.05 37.97
C ALA A 48 18.22 32.24 36.98
N ASP A 49 19.29 31.66 37.46
CA ASP A 49 20.19 30.82 36.70
C ASP A 49 19.48 29.54 36.21
N ALA A 50 18.71 28.86 37.12
CA ALA A 50 17.91 27.71 36.76
C ALA A 50 16.85 28.04 35.69
N PHE A 51 16.20 29.19 35.81
CA PHE A 51 15.20 29.66 34.85
C PHE A 51 15.83 30.02 33.52
N GLN A 52 16.98 30.68 33.52
CA GLN A 52 17.75 30.94 32.29
C GLN A 52 18.17 29.66 31.58
N PHE A 53 18.70 28.66 32.33
CA PHE A 53 19.06 27.34 31.79
C PHE A 53 17.85 26.65 31.15
N MET A 54 16.73 26.60 31.86
CA MET A 54 15.47 26.01 31.36
C MET A 54 15.00 26.70 30.06
N THR A 55 15.13 28.00 29.94
CA THR A 55 14.71 28.77 28.76
C THR A 55 15.61 28.45 27.54
N VAL A 56 16.90 28.33 27.76
CA VAL A 56 17.86 27.96 26.69
C VAL A 56 17.57 26.53 26.19
N GLU A 57 17.41 25.56 27.09
CA GLU A 57 17.08 24.15 26.75
C GLU A 57 15.74 24.07 26.01
N LEU A 58 14.72 24.82 26.45
CA LEU A 58 13.42 24.87 25.79
C LEU A 58 13.51 25.46 24.36
N SER A 59 14.29 26.54 24.20
CA SER A 59 14.53 27.16 22.88
C SER A 59 15.19 26.18 21.92
N GLU A 60 16.23 25.47 22.36
CA GLU A 60 16.92 24.45 21.56
C GLU A 60 16.00 23.29 21.21
N TYR A 61 15.17 22.81 22.16
CA TYR A 61 14.19 21.75 21.92
C TYR A 61 13.15 22.15 20.88
N ILE A 62 12.61 23.36 20.97
CA ILE A 62 11.62 23.89 20.01
C ILE A 62 12.26 24.01 18.60
N LYS A 63 13.47 24.52 18.51
CA LYS A 63 14.19 24.63 17.25
C LYS A 63 14.39 23.26 16.59
N ASN A 64 14.81 22.28 17.38
CA ASN A 64 14.97 20.92 16.90
C ASN A 64 13.64 20.31 16.43
N LEU A 65 12.55 20.51 17.19
CA LEU A 65 11.21 20.07 16.79
C LEU A 65 10.77 20.72 15.47
N THR A 66 10.99 22.03 15.30
CA THR A 66 10.62 22.73 14.07
C THR A 66 11.36 22.19 12.86
N VAL A 67 12.68 21.94 12.99
CA VAL A 67 13.48 21.35 11.91
C VAL A 67 13.00 19.93 11.57
N VAL A 68 12.77 19.09 12.58
CA VAL A 68 12.29 17.71 12.37
C VAL A 68 10.89 17.68 11.75
N THR A 69 10.01 18.60 12.17
CA THR A 69 8.66 18.72 11.61
C THR A 69 8.70 19.16 10.15
N ALA A 70 9.48 20.19 9.82
CA ALA A 70 9.63 20.65 8.44
C ALA A 70 10.22 19.57 7.52
N GLU A 71 11.22 18.82 8.00
CA GLU A 71 11.80 17.71 7.23
C GLU A 71 10.79 16.57 7.03
N ARG A 72 9.99 16.25 8.05
CA ARG A 72 8.92 15.25 7.94
C ARG A 72 7.85 15.68 6.93
N GLU A 73 7.43 16.95 6.94
CA GLU A 73 6.48 17.49 5.97
C GLU A 73 7.04 17.43 4.54
N ARG A 74 8.33 17.76 4.36
CA ARG A 74 8.99 17.66 3.06
C ARG A 74 9.02 16.22 2.54
N ILE A 75 9.44 15.25 3.37
CA ILE A 75 9.47 13.83 3.02
C ILE A 75 8.06 13.34 2.71
N GLY A 76 7.04 13.75 3.48
CA GLY A 76 5.64 13.42 3.23
C GLY A 76 5.19 13.89 1.85
N ALA A 77 5.49 15.14 1.49
CA ALA A 77 5.13 15.69 0.17
C ALA A 77 5.84 14.95 -0.99
N GLU A 78 7.11 14.54 -0.82
CA GLU A 78 7.83 13.73 -1.82
C GLU A 78 7.21 12.33 -1.98
N LEU A 79 6.78 11.69 -0.87
CA LEU A 79 6.09 10.40 -0.89
C LEU A 79 4.70 10.50 -1.52
N ASP A 80 3.95 11.59 -1.30
CA ASP A 80 2.66 11.82 -1.95
C ASP A 80 2.80 11.85 -3.48
N VAL A 81 3.85 12.49 -3.99
CA VAL A 81 4.15 12.49 -5.44
C VAL A 81 4.48 11.07 -5.91
N ALA A 82 5.29 10.31 -5.17
CA ALA A 82 5.59 8.92 -5.51
C ALA A 82 4.33 8.05 -5.55
N THR A 83 3.41 8.24 -4.60
CA THR A 83 2.10 7.56 -4.56
C THR A 83 1.26 7.88 -5.80
N GLN A 84 1.20 9.15 -6.21
CA GLN A 84 0.47 9.55 -7.41
C GLN A 84 1.06 8.92 -8.67
N ILE A 85 2.40 8.88 -8.79
CA ILE A 85 3.08 8.23 -9.91
C ILE A 85 2.75 6.73 -9.91
N GLN A 86 2.90 6.04 -8.78
CA GLN A 86 2.62 4.61 -8.66
C GLN A 86 1.16 4.29 -9.01
N SER A 87 0.20 5.05 -8.46
CA SER A 87 -1.22 4.86 -8.74
C SER A 87 -1.55 5.07 -10.22
N SER A 88 -0.85 6.00 -10.90
CA SER A 88 -1.04 6.22 -12.33
C SER A 88 -0.50 5.09 -13.23
N MET A 89 0.38 4.24 -12.69
CA MET A 89 0.88 3.05 -13.39
C MET A 89 -0.11 1.89 -13.38
N LEU A 90 -1.06 1.88 -12.44
CA LEU A 90 -2.11 0.87 -12.38
C LEU A 90 -3.30 1.29 -13.24
N PRO A 91 -3.98 0.36 -13.92
CA PRO A 91 -5.23 0.68 -14.63
C PRO A 91 -6.30 1.18 -13.63
N CYS A 92 -6.61 2.48 -13.66
CA CYS A 92 -7.54 3.11 -12.70
C CYS A 92 -8.79 3.73 -13.36
N ILE A 93 -8.90 3.69 -14.69
CA ILE A 93 -10.06 4.22 -15.43
C ILE A 93 -11.00 3.07 -15.78
N PHE A 94 -12.23 3.13 -15.29
CA PHE A 94 -13.25 2.10 -15.53
C PHE A 94 -14.51 2.72 -16.16
N PRO A 95 -15.21 2.00 -17.09
CA PRO A 95 -14.80 0.72 -17.66
C PRO A 95 -13.51 0.83 -18.47
N ALA A 96 -12.58 -0.12 -18.26
CA ALA A 96 -11.26 -0.09 -18.89
C ALA A 96 -11.31 -0.34 -20.41
N PHE A 97 -12.29 -1.11 -20.84
CA PHE A 97 -12.51 -1.47 -22.25
C PHE A 97 -13.97 -1.22 -22.65
N PRO A 98 -14.39 0.06 -22.82
CA PRO A 98 -15.80 0.42 -23.03
C PRO A 98 -16.41 -0.18 -24.31
N ASP A 99 -15.58 -0.47 -25.31
CA ASP A 99 -16.01 -1.01 -26.59
C ASP A 99 -16.08 -2.56 -26.61
N ARG A 100 -15.59 -3.22 -25.56
CA ARG A 100 -15.60 -4.69 -25.42
C ARG A 100 -16.83 -5.15 -24.66
N ARG A 101 -17.48 -6.20 -25.18
CA ARG A 101 -18.66 -6.83 -24.57
C ARG A 101 -18.39 -8.26 -24.12
N GLU A 102 -17.25 -8.80 -24.51
CA GLU A 102 -16.86 -10.19 -24.26
C GLU A 102 -16.53 -10.43 -22.79
N PHE A 103 -16.16 -9.40 -22.07
CA PHE A 103 -15.80 -9.47 -20.65
C PHE A 103 -16.12 -8.17 -19.92
N ASP A 104 -16.15 -8.28 -18.60
CA ASP A 104 -16.13 -7.13 -17.68
C ASP A 104 -15.02 -7.34 -16.65
N ILE A 105 -14.30 -6.29 -16.33
CA ILE A 105 -13.19 -6.34 -15.40
C ILE A 105 -13.19 -5.12 -14.49
N TYR A 106 -12.94 -5.36 -13.22
CA TYR A 106 -12.76 -4.30 -12.24
C TYR A 106 -11.68 -4.70 -11.24
N ALA A 107 -10.85 -3.75 -10.85
CA ALA A 107 -9.79 -3.96 -9.87
C ALA A 107 -9.66 -2.76 -8.95
N THR A 108 -9.19 -3.00 -7.73
CA THR A 108 -8.92 -1.98 -6.73
C THR A 108 -7.66 -2.32 -5.96
N MET A 109 -6.93 -1.30 -5.53
CA MET A 109 -5.80 -1.37 -4.62
C MET A 109 -5.93 -0.29 -3.56
N ASN A 110 -5.78 -0.67 -2.30
CA ASN A 110 -5.78 0.20 -1.14
C ASN A 110 -4.46 -0.02 -0.39
N PRO A 111 -3.45 0.83 -0.57
CA PRO A 111 -2.16 0.64 0.07
C PRO A 111 -2.25 0.88 1.58
N ALA A 112 -1.43 0.14 2.35
CA ALA A 112 -1.32 0.27 3.81
C ALA A 112 -0.41 1.43 4.23
N LYS A 113 0.50 1.83 3.35
CA LYS A 113 1.41 2.97 3.51
C LYS A 113 1.23 3.94 2.34
N GLU A 114 2.07 4.96 2.30
CA GLU A 114 2.07 5.95 1.22
C GLU A 114 2.28 5.28 -0.15
N VAL A 115 3.17 4.28 -0.24
CA VAL A 115 3.39 3.47 -1.45
C VAL A 115 3.30 1.99 -1.11
N GLY A 116 2.71 1.19 -2.01
CA GLY A 116 2.47 -0.25 -1.86
C GLY A 116 3.44 -1.12 -2.65
N GLY A 117 3.55 -2.40 -2.23
CA GLY A 117 4.23 -3.47 -2.96
C GLY A 117 3.31 -4.20 -3.93
N ASP A 118 2.03 -4.23 -3.63
CA ASP A 118 1.00 -4.87 -4.45
C ASP A 118 0.85 -4.21 -5.82
N PHE A 119 0.46 -5.01 -6.80
CA PHE A 119 -0.05 -4.49 -8.06
C PHE A 119 -1.01 -5.46 -8.75
N TYR A 120 -1.86 -4.88 -9.56
CA TYR A 120 -2.60 -5.57 -10.60
C TYR A 120 -2.32 -4.94 -11.96
N ASP A 121 -2.49 -5.71 -13.01
CA ASP A 121 -2.55 -5.19 -14.37
C ASP A 121 -3.55 -6.01 -15.19
N PHE A 122 -4.06 -5.41 -16.23
CA PHE A 122 -4.81 -6.10 -17.27
C PHE A 122 -4.64 -5.36 -18.59
N PHE A 123 -4.42 -6.10 -19.66
CA PHE A 123 -4.16 -5.53 -20.96
C PHE A 123 -4.51 -6.53 -22.07
N MET A 124 -4.80 -6.01 -23.24
CA MET A 124 -4.90 -6.84 -24.42
C MET A 124 -3.50 -7.20 -24.89
N VAL A 125 -3.19 -8.50 -24.96
CA VAL A 125 -1.95 -9.02 -25.54
C VAL A 125 -2.00 -8.86 -27.07
N ASP A 126 -3.17 -9.10 -27.63
CA ASP A 126 -3.56 -8.83 -29.00
C ASP A 126 -5.08 -8.60 -29.08
N GLU A 127 -5.68 -8.55 -30.26
CA GLU A 127 -7.13 -8.31 -30.39
C GLU A 127 -8.01 -9.39 -29.73
N ARG A 128 -7.47 -10.58 -29.49
CA ARG A 128 -8.18 -11.78 -29.04
C ARG A 128 -7.84 -12.19 -27.61
N HIS A 129 -6.66 -11.83 -27.12
CA HIS A 129 -6.17 -12.34 -25.85
C HIS A 129 -6.11 -11.24 -24.79
N LEU A 130 -6.81 -11.44 -23.67
CA LEU A 130 -6.81 -10.56 -22.50
C LEU A 130 -5.91 -11.16 -21.41
N ALA A 131 -4.87 -10.43 -21.02
CA ALA A 131 -4.05 -10.75 -19.85
C ALA A 131 -4.61 -10.08 -18.58
N ILE A 132 -4.56 -10.79 -17.45
CA ILE A 132 -4.77 -10.29 -16.11
C ILE A 132 -3.57 -10.66 -15.24
N VAL A 133 -3.12 -9.75 -14.39
CA VAL A 133 -2.00 -9.96 -13.46
C VAL A 133 -2.40 -9.51 -12.06
N MET A 134 -2.04 -10.30 -11.06
CA MET A 134 -2.10 -9.94 -9.64
C MET A 134 -0.80 -10.35 -8.99
N ALA A 135 -0.19 -9.45 -8.23
CA ALA A 135 1.10 -9.72 -7.61
C ALA A 135 1.32 -8.89 -6.34
N ASP A 136 2.17 -9.39 -5.46
CA ASP A 136 2.61 -8.75 -4.24
C ASP A 136 4.12 -8.87 -4.09
N VAL A 137 4.78 -7.76 -3.78
CA VAL A 137 6.23 -7.66 -3.55
C VAL A 137 6.52 -7.76 -2.06
N SER A 138 7.39 -8.65 -1.68
CA SER A 138 7.86 -8.78 -0.29
C SER A 138 8.43 -7.46 0.25
N GLY A 139 8.10 -7.15 1.51
CA GLY A 139 8.52 -5.90 2.15
C GLY A 139 7.53 -4.77 1.91
N LYS A 140 7.87 -3.55 2.32
CA LYS A 140 6.94 -2.39 2.29
C LYS A 140 7.68 -1.08 2.03
N GLY A 141 6.96 -0.11 1.52
CA GLY A 141 7.48 1.23 1.27
C GLY A 141 8.26 1.34 -0.05
N VAL A 142 9.14 2.32 -0.15
CA VAL A 142 9.79 2.70 -1.42
C VAL A 142 10.55 1.57 -2.12
N PRO A 143 11.34 0.69 -1.43
CA PRO A 143 12.01 -0.41 -2.11
C PRO A 143 11.04 -1.39 -2.78
N ALA A 144 9.98 -1.80 -2.07
CA ALA A 144 8.95 -2.68 -2.61
C ALA A 144 8.22 -2.03 -3.79
N ALA A 145 7.86 -0.74 -3.68
CA ALA A 145 7.20 0.02 -4.73
C ALA A 145 8.05 0.13 -6.01
N LEU A 146 9.35 0.34 -5.89
CA LEU A 146 10.25 0.37 -7.06
C LEU A 146 10.39 -1.01 -7.70
N PHE A 147 10.51 -2.07 -6.89
CA PHE A 147 10.61 -3.44 -7.40
C PHE A 147 9.30 -3.88 -8.06
N MET A 148 8.14 -3.43 -7.54
CA MET A 148 6.83 -3.59 -8.16
C MET A 148 6.80 -3.04 -9.59
N VAL A 149 7.31 -1.82 -9.82
CA VAL A 149 7.35 -1.21 -11.15
C VAL A 149 8.17 -2.05 -12.13
N ILE A 150 9.32 -2.57 -11.68
CA ILE A 150 10.18 -3.44 -12.47
C ILE A 150 9.43 -4.75 -12.80
N GLY A 151 8.87 -5.43 -11.80
CA GLY A 151 8.14 -6.68 -11.96
C GLY A 151 6.94 -6.54 -12.91
N LYS A 152 6.10 -5.52 -12.69
CA LYS A 152 4.96 -5.19 -13.54
C LYS A 152 5.38 -4.97 -14.99
N THR A 153 6.45 -4.19 -15.20
CA THR A 153 6.92 -3.86 -16.55
C THR A 153 7.46 -5.08 -17.26
N LEU A 154 8.29 -5.90 -16.59
CA LEU A 154 8.86 -7.10 -17.18
C LEU A 154 7.78 -8.14 -17.53
N ILE A 155 6.82 -8.40 -16.61
CA ILE A 155 5.71 -9.32 -16.90
C ILE A 155 4.97 -8.85 -18.15
N LYS A 156 4.53 -7.59 -18.19
CA LYS A 156 3.79 -7.04 -19.32
C LYS A 156 4.57 -7.08 -20.63
N ASP A 157 5.85 -6.73 -20.62
CA ASP A 157 6.69 -6.69 -21.81
C ASP A 157 6.96 -8.07 -22.41
N HIS A 158 7.12 -9.08 -21.53
CA HIS A 158 7.40 -10.45 -21.96
C HIS A 158 6.14 -11.25 -22.33
N THR A 159 4.95 -10.82 -21.89
CA THR A 159 3.67 -11.45 -22.26
C THR A 159 3.26 -11.03 -23.66
N GLN A 160 3.80 -11.75 -24.64
CA GLN A 160 3.61 -11.49 -26.06
C GLN A 160 2.71 -12.57 -26.71
N PRO A 161 2.03 -12.26 -27.83
CA PRO A 161 1.17 -13.23 -28.52
C PRO A 161 1.86 -14.55 -28.83
N GLY A 162 1.22 -15.65 -28.45
CA GLY A 162 1.71 -17.01 -28.70
C GLY A 162 2.84 -17.50 -27.81
N ARG A 163 3.24 -16.75 -26.81
CA ARG A 163 4.22 -17.20 -25.81
C ARG A 163 3.56 -18.05 -24.72
N ASP A 164 4.28 -19.08 -24.27
CA ASP A 164 3.91 -19.86 -23.08
C ASP A 164 4.19 -19.05 -21.79
N LEU A 165 3.19 -18.90 -20.91
CA LEU A 165 3.34 -18.12 -19.70
C LEU A 165 4.37 -18.71 -18.72
N GLY A 166 4.61 -20.03 -18.74
CA GLY A 166 5.67 -20.64 -17.93
C GLY A 166 7.07 -20.23 -18.42
N GLU A 167 7.28 -20.09 -19.73
CA GLU A 167 8.52 -19.56 -20.30
C GLU A 167 8.67 -18.08 -19.98
N VAL A 168 7.61 -17.29 -20.11
CA VAL A 168 7.58 -15.87 -19.73
C VAL A 168 8.02 -15.69 -18.29
N PHE A 169 7.40 -16.40 -17.33
CA PHE A 169 7.75 -16.29 -15.93
C PHE A 169 9.16 -16.76 -15.61
N THR A 170 9.65 -17.75 -16.36
CA THR A 170 11.05 -18.21 -16.23
C THR A 170 12.04 -17.14 -16.60
N GLU A 171 11.84 -16.44 -17.73
CA GLU A 171 12.70 -15.35 -18.16
C GLU A 171 12.59 -14.13 -17.24
N VAL A 172 11.37 -13.74 -16.87
CA VAL A 172 11.13 -12.63 -15.94
C VAL A 172 11.78 -12.90 -14.59
N ASN A 173 11.71 -14.12 -14.07
CA ASN A 173 12.39 -14.51 -12.83
C ASN A 173 13.90 -14.29 -12.91
N ASP A 174 14.53 -14.76 -13.98
CA ASP A 174 15.98 -14.66 -14.12
C ASP A 174 16.42 -13.18 -14.24
N LEU A 175 15.67 -12.35 -15.00
CA LEU A 175 15.90 -10.91 -15.10
C LEU A 175 15.72 -10.17 -13.77
N LEU A 176 14.70 -10.54 -13.01
CA LEU A 176 14.48 -9.96 -11.68
C LEU A 176 15.59 -10.35 -10.71
N CYS A 177 16.10 -11.58 -10.76
CA CYS A 177 17.24 -12.01 -9.92
C CYS A 177 18.51 -11.20 -10.20
N GLU A 178 18.78 -10.86 -11.46
CA GLU A 178 19.96 -10.05 -11.83
C GLU A 178 19.97 -8.66 -11.20
N ALA A 179 18.79 -8.05 -11.03
CA ALA A 179 18.63 -6.68 -10.51
C ALA A 179 18.26 -6.62 -9.01
N ASN A 180 18.35 -7.73 -8.27
CA ASN A 180 17.78 -7.87 -6.92
C ASN A 180 18.87 -7.84 -5.82
N SER A 181 19.50 -6.69 -5.60
CA SER A 181 20.47 -6.50 -4.50
C SER A 181 19.86 -6.55 -3.10
N GLU A 182 18.59 -6.19 -2.99
CA GLU A 182 17.86 -6.10 -1.71
C GLU A 182 17.26 -7.45 -1.26
N GLY A 183 17.30 -8.49 -2.11
CA GLY A 183 16.75 -9.80 -1.80
C GLY A 183 15.21 -9.82 -1.70
N LEU A 184 14.54 -8.94 -2.43
CA LEU A 184 13.08 -8.92 -2.53
C LEU A 184 12.59 -10.06 -3.41
N PHE A 185 11.34 -10.48 -3.22
CA PHE A 185 10.68 -11.44 -4.10
C PHE A 185 9.27 -10.96 -4.43
N ILE A 186 8.69 -11.54 -5.47
CA ILE A 186 7.32 -11.23 -5.90
C ILE A 186 6.52 -12.52 -5.92
N THR A 187 5.39 -12.54 -5.23
CA THR A 187 4.34 -13.51 -5.50
C THR A 187 3.50 -13.01 -6.68
N ALA A 188 3.26 -13.82 -7.69
CA ALA A 188 2.53 -13.37 -8.88
C ALA A 188 1.62 -14.45 -9.45
N PHE A 189 0.45 -14.03 -9.90
CA PHE A 189 -0.46 -14.79 -10.73
C PHE A 189 -0.68 -14.03 -12.03
N GLU A 190 -0.50 -14.70 -13.15
CA GLU A 190 -0.89 -14.17 -14.45
C GLU A 190 -1.78 -15.18 -15.15
N GLY A 191 -2.78 -14.66 -15.87
CA GLY A 191 -3.63 -15.47 -16.74
C GLY A 191 -3.95 -14.74 -18.03
N VAL A 192 -4.01 -15.49 -19.12
CA VAL A 192 -4.36 -14.99 -20.46
C VAL A 192 -5.61 -15.72 -20.95
N LEU A 193 -6.67 -14.98 -21.19
CA LEU A 193 -7.94 -15.47 -21.69
C LEU A 193 -8.01 -15.28 -23.21
N ASP A 194 -8.20 -16.37 -23.93
CA ASP A 194 -8.64 -16.35 -25.32
C ASP A 194 -10.15 -16.05 -25.38
N LEU A 195 -10.50 -14.88 -25.85
CA LEU A 195 -11.88 -14.39 -25.93
C LEU A 195 -12.76 -15.15 -26.94
N VAL A 196 -12.14 -15.88 -27.88
CA VAL A 196 -12.86 -16.69 -28.88
C VAL A 196 -13.19 -18.08 -28.35
N THR A 197 -12.19 -18.75 -27.75
CA THR A 197 -12.35 -20.14 -27.28
C THR A 197 -12.78 -20.23 -25.84
N GLY A 198 -12.47 -19.22 -25.01
CA GLY A 198 -12.63 -19.25 -23.56
C GLY A 198 -11.52 -20.03 -22.86
N GLU A 199 -10.47 -20.46 -23.59
CA GLU A 199 -9.28 -21.04 -22.96
C GLU A 199 -8.56 -20.00 -22.12
N PHE A 200 -8.28 -20.33 -20.87
CA PHE A 200 -7.55 -19.47 -19.95
C PHE A 200 -6.26 -20.17 -19.55
N GLN A 201 -5.14 -19.73 -20.13
CA GLN A 201 -3.82 -20.15 -19.72
C GLN A 201 -3.38 -19.31 -18.51
N PHE A 202 -2.76 -19.93 -17.50
CA PHE A 202 -2.32 -19.22 -16.31
C PHE A 202 -1.02 -19.79 -15.74
N VAL A 203 -0.31 -18.94 -14.99
CA VAL A 203 0.85 -19.31 -14.17
C VAL A 203 0.69 -18.71 -12.78
N ASN A 204 1.14 -19.46 -11.75
CA ASN A 204 1.14 -19.00 -10.37
C ASN A 204 2.53 -19.17 -9.78
N ALA A 205 3.18 -18.07 -9.45
CA ALA A 205 4.48 -17.99 -8.81
C ALA A 205 4.33 -17.64 -7.32
N GLY A 206 3.80 -18.58 -6.54
CA GLY A 206 3.67 -18.43 -5.08
C GLY A 206 2.57 -17.49 -4.60
N HIS A 207 1.68 -17.05 -5.50
CA HIS A 207 0.60 -16.12 -5.16
C HIS A 207 -0.64 -16.84 -4.66
N GLU A 208 -1.56 -16.09 -4.04
CA GLU A 208 -2.86 -16.59 -3.59
C GLU A 208 -3.64 -17.26 -4.72
N ILE A 209 -4.37 -18.33 -4.36
CA ILE A 209 -5.16 -19.08 -5.35
C ILE A 209 -6.43 -18.30 -5.71
N PRO A 210 -6.80 -18.24 -7.01
CA PRO A 210 -8.01 -17.56 -7.43
C PRO A 210 -9.27 -18.27 -6.96
N PHE A 211 -10.33 -17.50 -6.73
CA PHE A 211 -11.68 -18.04 -6.69
C PHE A 211 -12.30 -18.01 -8.08
N ILE A 212 -12.87 -19.14 -8.48
CA ILE A 212 -13.61 -19.29 -9.74
C ILE A 212 -15.10 -19.46 -9.41
N CYS A 213 -15.92 -18.66 -10.06
CA CYS A 213 -17.36 -18.82 -10.04
C CYS A 213 -17.82 -19.29 -11.42
N LYS A 214 -18.27 -20.54 -11.51
CA LYS A 214 -18.92 -21.05 -12.73
C LYS A 214 -20.32 -20.45 -12.86
N SER A 215 -20.77 -20.23 -14.10
CA SER A 215 -22.06 -19.65 -14.40
C SER A 215 -23.20 -20.38 -13.63
N GLY A 216 -23.96 -19.65 -12.84
CA GLY A 216 -25.01 -20.22 -11.97
C GLY A 216 -24.52 -20.92 -10.70
N GLY A 217 -23.21 -20.94 -10.44
CA GLY A 217 -22.58 -21.54 -9.27
C GLY A 217 -22.20 -20.54 -8.18
N PHE A 218 -21.24 -20.90 -7.37
CA PHE A 218 -20.63 -20.07 -6.32
C PHE A 218 -19.13 -19.91 -6.56
N TYR A 219 -18.53 -18.93 -5.90
CA TYR A 219 -17.09 -18.77 -5.86
C TYR A 219 -16.47 -19.92 -5.06
N GLU A 220 -15.58 -20.67 -5.70
CA GLU A 220 -14.82 -21.76 -5.08
C GLU A 220 -13.33 -21.56 -5.34
N PRO A 221 -12.46 -21.80 -4.34
CA PRO A 221 -11.01 -21.71 -4.54
C PRO A 221 -10.57 -22.72 -5.59
N TYR A 222 -9.88 -22.24 -6.63
CA TYR A 222 -9.38 -23.11 -7.70
C TYR A 222 -8.08 -23.79 -7.26
N LYS A 223 -8.12 -25.09 -7.07
CA LYS A 223 -6.99 -25.89 -6.56
C LYS A 223 -5.88 -25.97 -7.60
N ILE A 224 -4.95 -25.05 -7.55
CA ILE A 224 -3.70 -25.07 -8.33
C ILE A 224 -2.52 -25.28 -7.39
N ARG A 225 -1.46 -25.86 -7.91
CA ARG A 225 -0.19 -25.92 -7.20
C ARG A 225 0.57 -24.64 -7.51
N ALA A 226 0.78 -23.80 -6.52
CA ALA A 226 1.64 -22.62 -6.66
C ALA A 226 3.08 -23.06 -6.95
N GLY A 227 3.73 -22.32 -7.85
CA GLY A 227 5.17 -22.39 -8.09
C GLY A 227 5.96 -21.66 -6.99
N PHE A 228 7.27 -21.53 -7.22
CA PHE A 228 8.13 -20.71 -6.37
C PHE A 228 7.91 -19.23 -6.71
N VAL A 229 8.20 -18.32 -5.77
CA VAL A 229 8.08 -16.87 -5.97
C VAL A 229 9.07 -16.38 -7.02
N LEU A 230 8.76 -15.30 -7.73
CA LEU A 230 9.67 -14.62 -8.66
C LEU A 230 10.79 -13.90 -7.88
N ALA A 231 11.97 -13.82 -8.48
CA ALA A 231 13.18 -13.22 -7.91
C ALA A 231 13.71 -13.88 -6.62
N GLY A 232 13.11 -14.99 -6.16
CA GLY A 232 13.57 -15.70 -4.99
C GLY A 232 14.77 -16.61 -5.24
N MET A 233 14.93 -17.10 -6.47
CA MET A 233 16.06 -17.95 -6.90
C MET A 233 16.17 -17.96 -8.41
N GLU A 234 17.38 -17.79 -8.93
CA GLU A 234 17.70 -17.88 -10.35
C GLU A 234 17.52 -19.33 -10.88
N GLY A 235 17.15 -19.45 -12.15
CA GLY A 235 17.04 -20.75 -12.85
C GLY A 235 15.78 -21.56 -12.52
N ILE A 236 14.85 -21.02 -11.76
CA ILE A 236 13.54 -21.65 -11.53
C ILE A 236 12.77 -21.76 -12.85
N ARG A 237 12.13 -22.89 -13.08
CA ARG A 237 11.28 -23.15 -14.24
C ARG A 237 9.82 -23.18 -13.84
N TYR A 238 9.04 -22.29 -14.44
CA TYR A 238 7.60 -22.21 -14.24
C TYR A 238 6.86 -23.04 -15.30
N LYS A 239 5.64 -23.43 -14.97
CA LYS A 239 4.77 -24.18 -15.89
C LYS A 239 3.41 -23.51 -15.92
N ALA A 240 2.92 -23.24 -17.12
CA ALA A 240 1.56 -22.81 -17.33
C ALA A 240 0.59 -23.97 -17.10
N GLY A 241 -0.57 -23.63 -16.52
CA GLY A 241 -1.76 -24.44 -16.50
C GLY A 241 -2.80 -23.89 -17.45
N THR A 242 -3.83 -24.68 -17.76
CA THR A 242 -4.96 -24.24 -18.58
C THR A 242 -6.26 -24.60 -17.91
N MET A 243 -7.28 -23.75 -18.07
CA MET A 243 -8.66 -24.04 -17.72
C MET A 243 -9.60 -23.52 -18.79
N GLN A 244 -10.80 -24.09 -18.86
CA GLN A 244 -11.85 -23.62 -19.77
C GLN A 244 -12.82 -22.71 -19.00
N LEU A 245 -12.99 -21.50 -19.49
CA LEU A 245 -14.04 -20.58 -19.06
C LEU A 245 -15.17 -20.58 -20.07
N GLU A 246 -16.39 -20.52 -19.56
CA GLU A 246 -17.60 -20.35 -20.35
C GLU A 246 -18.22 -18.97 -20.05
N PRO A 247 -19.02 -18.43 -20.99
CA PRO A 247 -19.73 -17.18 -20.72
C PRO A 247 -20.55 -17.23 -19.44
N GLY A 248 -20.35 -16.22 -18.58
CA GLY A 248 -20.92 -16.12 -17.24
C GLY A 248 -19.99 -16.59 -16.13
N ASP A 249 -18.84 -17.19 -16.45
CA ASP A 249 -17.82 -17.54 -15.45
C ASP A 249 -17.08 -16.30 -14.96
N LYS A 250 -16.71 -16.30 -13.68
CA LYS A 250 -15.95 -15.20 -13.06
C LYS A 250 -14.69 -15.72 -12.38
N ILE A 251 -13.64 -14.90 -12.43
CA ILE A 251 -12.40 -15.10 -11.69
C ILE A 251 -12.27 -13.95 -10.69
N PHE A 252 -12.03 -14.26 -9.43
CA PHE A 252 -11.68 -13.31 -8.39
C PHE A 252 -10.28 -13.60 -7.91
N GLN A 253 -9.39 -12.59 -8.03
CA GLN A 253 -8.02 -12.60 -7.55
C GLN A 253 -7.83 -11.56 -6.47
N TYR A 254 -6.88 -11.80 -5.54
CA TYR A 254 -6.67 -10.96 -4.38
C TYR A 254 -5.27 -11.19 -3.81
N THR A 255 -4.79 -10.26 -2.98
CA THR A 255 -3.56 -10.38 -2.21
C THR A 255 -3.85 -10.77 -0.76
N ASP A 256 -2.84 -11.26 -0.05
CA ASP A 256 -2.96 -11.77 1.32
C ASP A 256 -3.42 -10.71 2.33
N GLY A 257 -3.21 -9.41 2.04
CA GLY A 257 -3.73 -8.32 2.86
C GLY A 257 -5.23 -8.36 3.11
N ILE A 258 -6.01 -9.09 2.28
CA ILE A 258 -7.42 -9.37 2.58
C ILE A 258 -7.56 -10.38 3.71
N THR A 259 -6.95 -11.54 3.54
CA THR A 259 -7.11 -12.66 4.49
C THR A 259 -6.37 -12.40 5.80
N GLU A 260 -5.32 -11.59 5.76
CA GLU A 260 -4.52 -11.18 6.90
C GLU A 260 -5.01 -9.89 7.58
N ALA A 261 -6.05 -9.23 7.04
CA ALA A 261 -6.68 -8.09 7.70
C ALA A 261 -7.09 -8.44 9.13
N MET A 262 -6.65 -7.65 10.11
CA MET A 262 -6.85 -7.91 11.53
C MET A 262 -7.84 -6.92 12.16
N ASN A 263 -8.63 -7.41 13.11
CA ASN A 263 -9.45 -6.56 13.97
C ASN A 263 -8.70 -6.16 15.27
N SER A 264 -9.32 -5.34 16.11
CA SER A 264 -8.76 -4.89 17.39
C SER A 264 -8.47 -6.01 18.42
N ARG A 265 -8.95 -7.24 18.16
CA ARG A 265 -8.70 -8.45 18.97
C ARG A 265 -7.60 -9.34 18.39
N ASN A 266 -6.90 -8.88 17.34
CA ASN A 266 -5.91 -9.65 16.59
C ASN A 266 -6.48 -10.92 15.93
N GLU A 267 -7.77 -10.93 15.60
CA GLU A 267 -8.37 -12.00 14.81
C GLU A 267 -8.22 -11.67 13.33
N LEU A 268 -7.83 -12.65 12.52
CA LEU A 268 -7.72 -12.48 11.07
C LEU A 268 -9.09 -12.57 10.39
N TYR A 269 -9.29 -11.80 9.33
CA TYR A 269 -10.46 -11.89 8.46
C TYR A 269 -10.62 -13.29 7.88
N GLY A 270 -9.54 -13.82 7.33
CA GLY A 270 -9.36 -15.20 6.94
C GLY A 270 -10.13 -15.63 5.67
N MET A 271 -9.65 -16.71 5.08
CA MET A 271 -10.20 -17.28 3.85
C MET A 271 -11.70 -17.62 3.95
N LYS A 272 -12.14 -18.16 5.08
CA LYS A 272 -13.53 -18.60 5.26
C LYS A 272 -14.51 -17.43 5.15
N ARG A 273 -14.18 -16.28 5.75
CA ARG A 273 -15.03 -15.10 5.70
C ARG A 273 -15.05 -14.47 4.30
N LEU A 274 -13.90 -14.46 3.62
CA LEU A 274 -13.83 -14.05 2.22
C LEU A 274 -14.76 -14.91 1.35
N GLU A 275 -14.70 -16.24 1.48
CA GLU A 275 -15.55 -17.18 0.76
C GLU A 275 -17.04 -16.91 1.03
N GLU A 276 -17.43 -16.70 2.30
CA GLU A 276 -18.81 -16.39 2.68
C GLU A 276 -19.29 -15.08 2.05
N THR A 277 -18.42 -14.05 2.02
CA THR A 277 -18.73 -12.73 1.43
C THR A 277 -18.88 -12.82 -0.09
N LEU A 278 -17.97 -13.54 -0.77
CA LEU A 278 -18.07 -13.79 -2.21
C LEU A 278 -19.36 -14.57 -2.55
N ARG A 279 -19.71 -15.58 -1.76
CA ARG A 279 -20.91 -16.41 -1.95
C ARG A 279 -22.21 -15.60 -1.82
N LYS A 280 -22.28 -14.68 -0.86
CA LYS A 280 -23.43 -13.77 -0.68
C LYS A 280 -23.63 -12.84 -1.86
N ASN A 281 -22.54 -12.45 -2.52
CA ASN A 281 -22.52 -11.43 -3.58
C ASN A 281 -22.30 -12.02 -4.98
N VAL A 282 -22.50 -13.31 -5.17
CA VAL A 282 -22.20 -14.05 -6.42
C VAL A 282 -22.88 -13.45 -7.67
N HIS A 283 -24.06 -12.86 -7.50
CA HIS A 283 -24.87 -12.28 -8.59
C HIS A 283 -24.37 -10.89 -9.04
N LYS A 284 -23.48 -10.27 -8.27
CA LYS A 284 -22.99 -8.92 -8.56
C LYS A 284 -21.97 -8.92 -9.70
N ALA A 285 -22.00 -7.85 -10.50
CA ALA A 285 -20.96 -7.57 -11.50
C ALA A 285 -19.65 -7.18 -10.80
N PRO A 286 -18.48 -7.30 -11.48
CA PRO A 286 -17.19 -6.96 -10.89
C PRO A 286 -17.13 -5.60 -10.17
N MET A 287 -17.67 -4.54 -10.79
CA MET A 287 -17.68 -3.19 -10.23
C MET A 287 -18.57 -3.06 -8.96
N GLU A 288 -19.52 -3.94 -8.78
CA GLU A 288 -20.38 -3.97 -7.58
C GLU A 288 -19.84 -4.91 -6.52
N LEU A 289 -19.18 -6.00 -6.92
CA LEU A 289 -18.66 -7.03 -6.03
C LEU A 289 -17.50 -6.51 -5.15
N LEU A 290 -16.51 -5.87 -5.75
CA LEU A 290 -15.30 -5.47 -5.03
C LEU A 290 -15.58 -4.46 -3.89
N PRO A 291 -16.42 -3.43 -4.07
CA PRO A 291 -16.83 -2.55 -2.97
C PRO A 291 -17.52 -3.27 -1.81
N GLU A 292 -18.32 -4.32 -2.09
CA GLU A 292 -18.97 -5.10 -1.03
C GLU A 292 -17.97 -5.95 -0.23
N VAL A 293 -16.99 -6.54 -0.92
CA VAL A 293 -15.90 -7.25 -0.23
C VAL A 293 -15.13 -6.27 0.66
N LYS A 294 -14.79 -5.08 0.13
CA LYS A 294 -14.09 -4.04 0.91
C LYS A 294 -14.91 -3.58 2.11
N ALA A 295 -16.21 -3.36 1.93
CA ALA A 295 -17.11 -2.96 3.01
C ALA A 295 -17.21 -4.03 4.12
N ASP A 296 -17.20 -5.34 3.77
CA ASP A 296 -17.18 -6.41 4.76
C ASP A 296 -15.85 -6.46 5.52
N ILE A 297 -14.71 -6.26 4.84
CA ILE A 297 -13.40 -6.13 5.47
C ILE A 297 -13.41 -4.94 6.43
N ASP A 298 -13.83 -3.76 6.00
CA ASP A 298 -13.87 -2.56 6.83
C ASP A 298 -14.76 -2.73 8.06
N SER A 299 -15.89 -3.41 7.90
CA SER A 299 -16.80 -3.74 9.01
C SER A 299 -16.19 -4.70 10.04
N PHE A 300 -15.26 -5.56 9.61
CA PHE A 300 -14.54 -6.48 10.48
C PHE A 300 -13.35 -5.80 11.19
N VAL A 301 -12.59 -5.01 10.47
CA VAL A 301 -11.39 -4.32 10.98
C VAL A 301 -11.77 -3.20 11.94
N VAL A 302 -12.87 -2.48 11.68
CA VAL A 302 -13.41 -1.34 12.45
C VAL A 302 -12.39 -0.20 12.54
N SER A 303 -11.56 -0.19 13.59
CA SER A 303 -10.59 0.89 13.89
C SER A 303 -9.13 0.42 13.93
N ALA A 304 -8.86 -0.85 13.63
CA ALA A 304 -7.49 -1.34 13.58
C ALA A 304 -6.76 -0.75 12.36
N VAL A 305 -5.48 -0.50 12.51
CA VAL A 305 -4.64 0.03 11.41
C VAL A 305 -4.46 -1.07 10.35
N GLN A 306 -4.64 -0.71 9.10
CA GLN A 306 -4.36 -1.60 7.97
C GLN A 306 -2.87 -1.99 7.99
N PHE A 307 -2.59 -3.29 8.01
CA PHE A 307 -1.24 -3.81 8.11
C PHE A 307 -0.60 -4.03 6.75
N ASP A 308 -1.36 -4.51 5.76
CA ASP A 308 -0.88 -4.77 4.40
C ASP A 308 -1.76 -4.16 3.33
N ASP A 309 -1.23 -4.09 2.10
CA ASP A 309 -1.96 -3.61 0.94
C ASP A 309 -3.16 -4.52 0.66
N ILE A 310 -4.32 -3.95 0.33
CA ILE A 310 -5.53 -4.69 0.00
C ILE A 310 -5.80 -4.52 -1.48
N THR A 311 -5.54 -5.57 -2.25
CA THR A 311 -5.67 -5.55 -3.70
C THR A 311 -6.61 -6.65 -4.18
N MET A 312 -7.53 -6.29 -5.08
CA MET A 312 -8.54 -7.20 -5.62
C MET A 312 -8.75 -6.96 -7.11
N LEU A 313 -9.02 -8.04 -7.83
CA LEU A 313 -9.44 -8.00 -9.23
C LEU A 313 -10.55 -9.03 -9.45
N CYS A 314 -11.59 -8.64 -10.18
CA CYS A 314 -12.61 -9.56 -10.65
C CYS A 314 -12.76 -9.42 -12.16
N LEU A 315 -12.67 -10.55 -12.87
CA LEU A 315 -12.96 -10.70 -14.29
C LEU A 315 -14.23 -11.53 -14.46
N GLU A 316 -15.17 -11.07 -15.26
CA GLU A 316 -16.33 -11.81 -15.74
C GLU A 316 -16.21 -12.03 -17.24
N TYR A 317 -16.17 -13.27 -17.68
CA TYR A 317 -16.24 -13.61 -19.11
C TYR A 317 -17.69 -13.68 -19.54
N ARG A 318 -18.15 -12.76 -20.42
CA ARG A 318 -19.58 -12.55 -20.72
C ARG A 318 -20.03 -13.21 -22.01
N ALA A 319 -19.20 -13.17 -23.04
CA ALA A 319 -19.55 -13.70 -24.34
C ALA A 319 -18.28 -14.09 -25.10
N ARG A 320 -18.41 -15.05 -26.02
CA ARG A 320 -17.34 -15.37 -26.95
C ARG A 320 -17.24 -14.27 -28.00
N MET A 321 -16.01 -13.88 -28.32
CA MET A 321 -15.74 -12.99 -29.44
C MET A 321 -16.18 -13.67 -30.72
N GLU A 322 -16.97 -12.99 -31.55
CA GLU A 322 -17.30 -13.49 -32.87
C GLU A 322 -16.03 -13.58 -33.70
N GLY A 323 -15.74 -14.75 -34.29
CA GLY A 323 -14.53 -14.97 -35.04
C GLY A 323 -14.46 -14.00 -36.21
N ILE A 324 -13.34 -13.29 -36.38
CA ILE A 324 -13.02 -12.54 -37.58
C ILE A 324 -12.81 -13.59 -38.68
N SER A 325 -13.79 -13.70 -39.56
CA SER A 325 -13.76 -14.58 -40.74
C SER A 325 -12.84 -14.02 -41.85
#